data_0db0f7d4f04beab6635284f877794938
#
_entry.id   0db0f7d4f04beab6635284f877794938
#
_cell.length_a   1.000
_cell.length_b   1.000
_cell.length_c   1.000
_cell.angle_alpha   90.00
_cell.angle_beta   90.00
_cell.angle_gamma   90.00
#
_symmetry.space_group_name_H-M   'P 1'
#
loop_
_entity.id
_entity.type
_entity.pdbx_description
1 polymer ?
#
loop_
_entity_poly.entity_id
_entity_poly.type
_entity_poly.pdbx_seq_one_letter_code
_entity_poly.pdbx_strand_id
1 'polypeptide(L)'
;MTPAEGKPTRAAIVAMNAARVIGRDGTLPWHYSEDLKRFKRLTTGTTIVMGRNTFESIGSKPLPNRDNRVVTRSYFDNVDCFASLESAITDCPGDLWFIGGAKLYQAALGYCDFIDVMWVPDDVAGEDLVYFPKLPPSDWQAGPKTPLEEDPRLLHQRFDRR
;
A
#
# COMPACT_ATOMS: atom_id res chain seq x y z
N MET A 1 -2.69 26.45 8.44
CA MET A 1 -3.44 25.24 8.77
C MET A 1 -3.65 24.40 7.55
N THR A 2 -3.34 23.13 7.63
CA THR A 2 -3.66 22.23 6.54
C THR A 2 -5.13 21.87 6.61
N PRO A 3 -5.83 21.77 5.47
CA PRO A 3 -7.25 21.39 5.46
C PRO A 3 -7.52 20.01 6.07
N ALA A 4 -6.51 19.16 6.07
CA ALA A 4 -6.62 17.81 6.60
C ALA A 4 -6.22 17.71 8.06
N GLU A 5 -5.88 18.84 8.69
CA GLU A 5 -5.43 18.82 10.07
C GLU A 5 -6.54 18.27 10.97
N GLY A 6 -6.22 17.24 11.75
CA GLY A 6 -7.15 16.54 12.60
C GLY A 6 -8.10 15.59 11.88
N LYS A 7 -8.09 15.55 10.52
CA LYS A 7 -8.94 14.66 9.75
C LYS A 7 -8.12 13.48 9.26
N PRO A 8 -8.46 12.23 9.65
CA PRO A 8 -7.74 11.05 9.19
C PRO A 8 -7.82 10.88 7.68
N THR A 9 -6.73 10.39 7.10
CA THR A 9 -6.67 10.07 5.68
C THR A 9 -6.64 8.57 5.46
N ARG A 10 -7.16 8.15 4.32
CA ARG A 10 -7.05 6.78 3.82
C ARG A 10 -6.25 6.82 2.54
N ALA A 11 -5.19 6.04 2.48
CA ALA A 11 -4.32 6.03 1.32
C ALA A 11 -3.82 4.63 1.01
N ALA A 12 -3.46 4.39 -0.25
CA ALA A 12 -2.70 3.20 -0.60
C ALA A 12 -1.23 3.56 -0.68
N ILE A 13 -0.37 2.63 -0.31
CA ILE A 13 1.07 2.76 -0.44
C ILE A 13 1.58 1.56 -1.22
N VAL A 14 2.39 1.80 -2.24
CA VAL A 14 2.80 0.74 -3.17
C VAL A 14 4.13 1.08 -3.83
N ALA A 15 4.97 0.05 -4.01
CA ALA A 15 6.13 0.12 -4.88
C ALA A 15 5.82 -0.67 -6.15
N MET A 16 6.10 -0.08 -7.32
CA MET A 16 5.84 -0.74 -8.60
C MET A 16 6.79 -0.25 -9.68
N ASN A 17 7.00 -1.09 -10.71
CA ASN A 17 7.79 -0.69 -11.86
C ASN A 17 6.92 0.08 -12.88
N ALA A 18 7.53 0.50 -13.99
CA ALA A 18 6.83 1.28 -15.01
C ALA A 18 5.62 0.53 -15.62
N ALA A 19 5.65 -0.79 -15.63
CA ALA A 19 4.54 -1.62 -16.10
C ALA A 19 3.50 -1.88 -15.01
N ARG A 20 3.66 -1.31 -13.82
CA ARG A 20 2.80 -1.46 -12.65
C ARG A 20 2.83 -2.86 -12.04
N VAL A 21 3.93 -3.59 -12.23
CA VAL A 21 4.14 -4.89 -11.57
C VAL A 21 4.40 -4.65 -10.09
N ILE A 22 3.70 -5.40 -9.23
CA ILE A 22 3.84 -5.34 -7.77
C ILE A 22 4.19 -6.69 -7.16
N GLY A 23 4.21 -7.75 -7.94
CA GLY A 23 4.57 -9.07 -7.47
C GLY A 23 4.82 -10.04 -8.60
N ARG A 24 5.56 -11.11 -8.29
CA ARG A 24 5.82 -12.23 -9.18
C ARG A 24 5.92 -13.50 -8.34
N ASP A 25 5.15 -14.52 -8.71
CA ASP A 25 5.14 -15.82 -8.02
C ASP A 25 4.94 -15.68 -6.50
N GLY A 26 4.07 -14.77 -6.08
CA GLY A 26 3.75 -14.58 -4.67
C GLY A 26 4.80 -13.79 -3.87
N THR A 27 5.84 -13.30 -4.52
CA THR A 27 6.91 -12.53 -3.86
C THR A 27 7.13 -11.19 -4.56
N LEU A 28 7.79 -10.30 -3.84
CA LEU A 28 8.23 -9.03 -4.39
C LEU A 28 9.52 -9.27 -5.19
N PRO A 29 9.57 -8.90 -6.50
CA PRO A 29 10.71 -9.24 -7.35
C PRO A 29 11.92 -8.30 -7.21
N TRP A 30 11.93 -7.43 -6.19
CA TRP A 30 13.04 -6.51 -5.90
C TRP A 30 13.15 -6.29 -4.41
N HIS A 31 14.28 -5.68 -4.00
CA HIS A 31 14.51 -5.31 -2.61
C HIS A 31 15.24 -3.97 -2.56
N TYR A 32 14.63 -2.99 -1.91
CA TYR A 32 15.20 -1.66 -1.69
C TYR A 32 15.05 -1.29 -0.22
N SER A 33 16.16 -1.25 0.51
CA SER A 33 16.14 -0.96 1.95
C SER A 33 15.55 0.42 2.25
N GLU A 34 15.84 1.41 1.41
CA GLU A 34 15.36 2.77 1.65
C GLU A 34 13.85 2.89 1.48
N ASP A 35 13.27 2.11 0.55
CA ASP A 35 11.82 2.02 0.41
C ASP A 35 11.18 1.37 1.64
N LEU A 36 11.78 0.31 2.15
CA LEU A 36 11.29 -0.37 3.35
C LEU A 36 11.38 0.53 4.58
N LYS A 37 12.44 1.29 4.72
CA LYS A 37 12.58 2.26 5.81
C LYS A 37 11.54 3.36 5.72
N ARG A 38 11.27 3.85 4.52
CA ARG A 38 10.25 4.85 4.28
C ARG A 38 8.87 4.30 4.61
N PHE A 39 8.57 3.08 4.18
CA PHE A 39 7.32 2.40 4.49
C PHE A 39 7.10 2.31 6.00
N LYS A 40 8.11 1.87 6.73
CA LYS A 40 8.05 1.79 8.19
C LYS A 40 7.80 3.15 8.83
N ARG A 41 8.50 4.18 8.36
CA ARG A 41 8.37 5.53 8.89
C ARG A 41 6.98 6.10 8.69
N LEU A 42 6.39 5.90 7.50
CA LEU A 42 5.07 6.42 7.17
C LEU A 42 3.95 5.66 7.89
N THR A 43 4.09 4.36 8.07
CA THR A 43 3.01 3.53 8.61
C THR A 43 3.04 3.36 10.12
N THR A 44 4.17 3.60 10.78
CA THR A 44 4.27 3.46 12.24
C THR A 44 3.28 4.40 12.93
N GLY A 45 2.52 3.87 13.87
CA GLY A 45 1.50 4.63 14.60
C GLY A 45 0.18 4.76 13.88
N THR A 46 0.03 4.11 12.73
CA THR A 46 -1.21 4.16 11.93
C THR A 46 -1.89 2.80 11.89
N THR A 47 -3.06 2.75 11.23
CA THR A 47 -3.72 1.50 10.87
C THR A 47 -3.24 1.04 9.50
N ILE A 48 -2.89 -0.23 9.37
CA ILE A 48 -2.56 -0.84 8.08
C ILE A 48 -3.56 -1.94 7.77
N VAL A 49 -4.05 -1.94 6.54
CA VAL A 49 -5.04 -2.91 6.05
C VAL A 49 -4.42 -3.70 4.91
N MET A 50 -4.50 -5.01 4.98
CA MET A 50 -3.89 -5.90 4.02
C MET A 50 -4.78 -7.12 3.74
N GLY A 51 -4.55 -7.77 2.60
CA GLY A 51 -5.15 -9.06 2.31
C GLY A 51 -4.38 -10.20 2.94
N ARG A 52 -4.97 -11.39 2.91
CA ARG A 52 -4.37 -12.58 3.51
C ARG A 52 -2.99 -12.91 2.91
N ASN A 53 -2.88 -12.87 1.59
CA ASN A 53 -1.61 -13.22 0.94
C ASN A 53 -0.48 -12.27 1.35
N THR A 54 -0.78 -10.99 1.53
CA THR A 54 0.19 -10.02 2.01
C THR A 54 0.60 -10.33 3.45
N PHE A 55 -0.37 -10.65 4.30
CA PHE A 55 -0.06 -11.02 5.69
C PHE A 55 0.84 -12.25 5.74
N GLU A 56 0.54 -13.27 4.95
CA GLU A 56 1.38 -14.48 4.88
C GLU A 56 2.78 -14.15 4.33
N SER A 57 2.88 -13.23 3.39
CA SER A 57 4.17 -12.83 2.81
C SER A 57 5.10 -12.13 3.79
N ILE A 58 4.55 -11.51 4.83
CA ILE A 58 5.35 -10.88 5.89
C ILE A 58 5.57 -11.82 7.08
N GLY A 59 5.37 -13.13 6.88
CA GLY A 59 5.62 -14.17 7.87
C GLY A 59 4.48 -14.45 8.82
N SER A 60 3.27 -14.03 8.48
CA SER A 60 2.06 -14.20 9.31
C SER A 60 2.24 -13.62 10.72
N LYS A 61 2.95 -12.49 10.80
CA LYS A 61 3.15 -11.75 12.05
C LYS A 61 2.76 -10.30 11.85
N PRO A 62 2.01 -9.71 12.79
CA PRO A 62 1.68 -8.30 12.71
C PRO A 62 2.93 -7.42 12.70
N LEU A 63 2.90 -6.36 11.92
CA LEU A 63 3.98 -5.38 11.93
C LEU A 63 3.91 -4.58 13.23
N PRO A 64 5.04 -4.41 13.96
CA PRO A 64 5.00 -3.77 15.27
C PRO A 64 4.63 -2.29 15.19
N ASN A 65 4.03 -1.78 16.26
CA ASN A 65 3.68 -0.37 16.42
C ASN A 65 2.66 0.15 15.40
N ARG A 66 1.83 -0.73 14.90
CA ARG A 66 0.75 -0.41 13.96
C ARG A 66 -0.48 -1.24 14.31
N ASP A 67 -1.67 -0.70 14.00
CA ASP A 67 -2.91 -1.44 14.10
C ASP A 67 -3.05 -2.27 12.82
N ASN A 68 -2.78 -3.57 12.90
CA ASN A 68 -2.82 -4.49 11.75
C ASN A 68 -4.22 -5.05 11.58
N ARG A 69 -4.78 -4.90 10.37
CA ARG A 69 -6.09 -5.44 10.02
C ARG A 69 -5.99 -6.25 8.74
N VAL A 70 -6.42 -7.51 8.78
CA VAL A 70 -6.36 -8.42 7.63
C VAL A 70 -7.76 -8.68 7.10
N VAL A 71 -7.97 -8.39 5.83
CA VAL A 71 -9.22 -8.72 5.13
C VAL A 71 -9.11 -10.15 4.64
N THR A 72 -9.87 -11.06 5.25
CA THR A 72 -9.80 -12.49 4.94
C THR A 72 -11.05 -13.18 5.48
N ARG A 73 -11.42 -14.28 4.84
CA ARG A 73 -12.44 -15.19 5.37
C ARG A 73 -11.83 -16.25 6.28
N SER A 74 -10.51 -16.38 6.27
CA SER A 74 -9.76 -17.24 7.18
C SER A 74 -9.58 -16.55 8.52
N TYR A 75 -9.17 -17.31 9.52
CA TYR A 75 -8.91 -16.77 10.85
C TYR A 75 -7.42 -16.92 11.20
N PHE A 76 -6.84 -15.85 11.72
CA PHE A 76 -5.52 -15.86 12.34
C PHE A 76 -5.68 -15.36 13.76
N ASP A 77 -5.13 -16.10 14.73
CA ASP A 77 -5.32 -15.81 16.14
C ASP A 77 -4.44 -14.66 16.66
N ASN A 78 -3.49 -14.21 15.87
CA ASN A 78 -2.53 -13.17 16.26
C ASN A 78 -2.74 -11.81 15.58
N VAL A 79 -3.86 -11.64 14.87
CA VAL A 79 -4.18 -10.39 14.18
C VAL A 79 -5.70 -10.25 14.06
N ASP A 80 -6.17 -9.01 13.98
CA ASP A 80 -7.59 -8.73 13.73
C ASP A 80 -7.96 -9.08 12.30
N CYS A 81 -8.96 -9.94 12.14
CA CYS A 81 -9.44 -10.41 10.85
C CYS A 81 -10.83 -9.86 10.54
N PHE A 82 -11.02 -9.45 9.30
CA PHE A 82 -12.27 -8.85 8.83
C PHE A 82 -12.72 -9.53 7.55
N ALA A 83 -13.98 -9.87 7.46
CA ALA A 83 -14.53 -10.55 6.29
C ALA A 83 -14.71 -9.62 5.08
N SER A 84 -14.72 -8.31 5.29
CA SER A 84 -14.90 -7.33 4.22
C SER A 84 -13.98 -6.13 4.41
N LEU A 85 -13.70 -5.43 3.31
CA LEU A 85 -12.92 -4.20 3.36
C LEU A 85 -13.65 -3.13 4.20
N GLU A 86 -14.96 -3.02 4.03
CA GLU A 86 -15.77 -2.04 4.73
C GLU A 86 -15.67 -2.21 6.24
N SER A 87 -15.72 -3.45 6.72
CA SER A 87 -15.58 -3.70 8.16
C SER A 87 -14.16 -3.42 8.65
N ALA A 88 -13.16 -3.66 7.80
CA ALA A 88 -11.77 -3.45 8.16
C ALA A 88 -11.39 -1.98 8.31
N ILE A 89 -12.12 -1.06 7.65
CA ILE A 89 -11.82 0.37 7.70
C ILE A 89 -12.72 1.14 8.66
N THR A 90 -13.65 0.47 9.30
CA THR A 90 -14.56 1.09 10.26
C THR A 90 -13.85 1.31 11.59
N ASP A 91 -14.16 2.42 12.26
CA ASP A 91 -13.63 2.76 13.59
C ASP A 91 -12.10 2.82 13.64
N CYS A 92 -11.48 3.39 12.60
CA CYS A 92 -10.04 3.66 12.62
C CYS A 92 -9.79 4.99 13.32
N PRO A 93 -8.94 5.01 14.34
CA PRO A 93 -8.73 6.23 15.14
C PRO A 93 -7.90 7.30 14.44
N GLY A 94 -7.15 6.95 13.40
CA GLY A 94 -6.27 7.87 12.71
C GLY A 94 -6.08 7.49 11.25
N ASP A 95 -4.93 7.84 10.71
CA ASP A 95 -4.58 7.54 9.33
C ASP A 95 -4.58 6.04 9.06
N LEU A 96 -4.95 5.68 7.83
CA LEU A 96 -5.05 4.29 7.40
C LEU A 96 -4.32 4.11 6.08
N TRP A 97 -3.52 3.04 5.99
CA TRP A 97 -2.81 2.67 4.77
C TRP A 97 -3.25 1.30 4.28
N PHE A 98 -3.62 1.23 3.00
CA PHE A 98 -3.83 -0.05 2.32
C PHE A 98 -2.49 -0.50 1.76
N ILE A 99 -2.02 -1.69 2.17
CA ILE A 99 -0.66 -2.12 1.85
C ILE A 99 -0.57 -3.32 0.89
N GLY A 100 -1.69 -3.78 0.36
CA GLY A 100 -1.74 -4.82 -0.66
C GLY A 100 -2.50 -6.06 -0.23
N GLY A 101 -2.69 -7.03 -1.09
CA GLY A 101 -2.19 -7.10 -2.46
C GLY A 101 -3.11 -6.51 -3.52
N ALA A 102 -2.98 -7.01 -4.75
CA ALA A 102 -3.66 -6.44 -5.91
C ALA A 102 -5.19 -6.37 -5.76
N LYS A 103 -5.81 -7.41 -5.26
CA LYS A 103 -7.26 -7.42 -5.04
C LYS A 103 -7.68 -6.38 -4.01
N LEU A 104 -6.89 -6.25 -2.95
CA LEU A 104 -7.18 -5.25 -1.92
C LEU A 104 -7.03 -3.83 -2.50
N TYR A 105 -5.96 -3.57 -3.24
CA TYR A 105 -5.77 -2.27 -3.89
C TYR A 105 -6.94 -1.93 -4.80
N GLN A 106 -7.38 -2.88 -5.62
CA GLN A 106 -8.51 -2.68 -6.53
C GLN A 106 -9.78 -2.29 -5.77
N ALA A 107 -10.08 -2.99 -4.70
CA ALA A 107 -11.25 -2.71 -3.87
C ALA A 107 -11.10 -1.40 -3.08
N ALA A 108 -9.88 -1.05 -2.69
CA ALA A 108 -9.60 0.09 -1.83
C ALA A 108 -9.57 1.43 -2.55
N LEU A 109 -9.37 1.44 -3.88
CA LEU A 109 -9.22 2.71 -4.62
C LEU A 109 -10.38 3.69 -4.38
N GLY A 110 -11.60 3.18 -4.27
CA GLY A 110 -12.77 4.01 -4.01
C GLY A 110 -12.76 4.70 -2.64
N TYR A 111 -11.96 4.22 -1.71
CA TYR A 111 -11.85 4.77 -0.36
C TYR A 111 -10.62 5.63 -0.14
N CYS A 112 -9.70 5.67 -1.11
CA CYS A 112 -8.43 6.38 -0.95
C CYS A 112 -8.58 7.87 -1.23
N ASP A 113 -7.96 8.68 -0.37
CA ASP A 113 -7.81 10.11 -0.60
C ASP A 113 -6.63 10.37 -1.54
N PHE A 114 -5.59 9.55 -1.42
CA PHE A 114 -4.43 9.61 -2.30
C PHE A 114 -3.75 8.25 -2.40
N ILE A 115 -2.87 8.12 -3.39
CA ILE A 115 -2.04 6.93 -3.60
C ILE A 115 -0.58 7.38 -3.53
N ASP A 116 0.19 6.73 -2.67
CA ASP A 116 1.63 6.96 -2.52
C ASP A 116 2.38 5.91 -3.31
N VAL A 117 3.03 6.31 -4.38
CA VAL A 117 3.73 5.39 -5.29
C VAL A 117 5.23 5.58 -5.20
N MET A 118 5.95 4.47 -5.05
CA MET A 118 7.39 4.43 -5.24
C MET A 118 7.68 3.67 -6.53
N TRP A 119 8.20 4.37 -7.51
CA TRP A 119 8.59 3.76 -8.79
C TRP A 119 9.97 3.14 -8.66
N VAL A 120 10.08 1.85 -8.98
CA VAL A 120 11.36 1.14 -9.00
C VAL A 120 11.81 0.95 -10.45
N PRO A 121 13.14 0.94 -10.70
CA PRO A 121 13.66 0.88 -12.06
C PRO A 121 13.68 -0.53 -12.66
N ASP A 122 13.31 -1.54 -11.89
CA ASP A 122 13.43 -2.94 -12.28
C ASP A 122 12.51 -3.31 -13.42
N ASP A 123 13.04 -3.95 -14.45
CA ASP A 123 12.23 -4.66 -15.42
C ASP A 123 11.94 -6.06 -14.89
N VAL A 124 10.67 -6.45 -14.91
CA VAL A 124 10.26 -7.75 -14.41
C VAL A 124 9.56 -8.50 -15.52
N ALA A 125 10.11 -9.66 -15.86
CA ALA A 125 9.55 -10.55 -16.86
C ALA A 125 9.17 -11.87 -16.20
N GLY A 126 8.35 -12.66 -16.90
CA GLY A 126 7.95 -13.99 -16.45
C GLY A 126 6.46 -14.16 -16.40
N GLU A 127 6.05 -15.29 -15.85
CA GLU A 127 4.65 -15.63 -15.64
C GLU A 127 4.22 -15.21 -14.23
N ASP A 128 2.92 -15.27 -13.98
CA ASP A 128 2.32 -14.97 -12.66
C ASP A 128 2.69 -13.59 -12.14
N LEU A 129 2.74 -12.61 -13.04
CA LEU A 129 2.93 -11.21 -12.66
C LEU A 129 1.64 -10.64 -12.09
N VAL A 130 1.78 -9.86 -11.03
CA VAL A 130 0.68 -9.20 -10.36
C VAL A 130 0.85 -7.69 -10.55
N TYR A 131 -0.25 -7.02 -10.90
CA TYR A 131 -0.23 -5.61 -11.29
C TYR A 131 -1.06 -4.75 -10.34
N PHE A 132 -0.59 -3.53 -10.10
CA PHE A 132 -1.40 -2.50 -9.47
C PHE A 132 -2.48 -2.03 -10.45
N PRO A 133 -3.70 -1.69 -9.98
CA PRO A 133 -4.76 -1.19 -10.86
C PRO A 133 -4.33 0.09 -11.60
N LYS A 134 -4.91 0.31 -12.76
CA LYS A 134 -4.71 1.56 -13.50
C LYS A 134 -5.29 2.74 -12.71
N LEU A 135 -4.62 3.89 -12.82
CA LEU A 135 -5.05 5.14 -12.19
C LEU A 135 -5.47 6.11 -13.28
N PRO A 136 -6.76 6.09 -13.69
CA PRO A 136 -7.22 6.97 -14.78
C PRO A 136 -7.03 8.45 -14.42
N PRO A 137 -6.52 9.28 -15.35
CA PRO A 137 -6.38 10.72 -15.09
C PRO A 137 -7.69 11.45 -14.80
N SER A 138 -8.82 10.86 -15.19
CA SER A 138 -10.14 11.41 -14.84
C SER A 138 -10.43 11.34 -13.33
N ASP A 139 -9.84 10.36 -12.64
CA ASP A 139 -10.08 10.13 -11.22
C ASP A 139 -8.94 10.59 -10.33
N TRP A 140 -7.72 10.65 -10.87
CA TRP A 140 -6.50 10.91 -10.11
C TRP A 140 -5.67 11.99 -10.75
N GLN A 141 -5.18 12.91 -9.92
CA GLN A 141 -4.23 13.93 -10.34
C GLN A 141 -2.83 13.49 -9.94
N ALA A 142 -1.98 13.28 -10.96
CA ALA A 142 -0.59 12.90 -10.74
C ALA A 142 0.22 14.09 -10.25
N GLY A 143 0.96 13.89 -9.17
CA GLY A 143 1.95 14.84 -8.68
C GLY A 143 3.29 14.64 -9.39
N PRO A 144 4.30 15.41 -9.00
CA PRO A 144 5.64 15.26 -9.59
C PRO A 144 6.31 13.97 -9.12
N LYS A 145 7.20 13.44 -9.97
CA LYS A 145 8.10 12.35 -9.59
C LYS A 145 9.36 12.96 -8.97
N THR A 146 9.66 12.55 -7.75
CA THR A 146 10.79 13.09 -6.99
C THR A 146 11.73 11.97 -6.60
N PRO A 147 13.03 12.03 -6.95
CA PRO A 147 13.99 11.01 -6.49
C PRO A 147 14.08 10.97 -4.98
N LEU A 148 14.16 9.76 -4.44
CA LEU A 148 14.42 9.58 -3.03
C LEU A 148 15.87 9.93 -2.74
N GLU A 149 16.11 10.81 -1.77
CA GLU A 149 17.45 11.34 -1.51
C GLU A 149 18.47 10.23 -1.21
N GLU A 150 18.07 9.26 -0.40
CA GLU A 150 18.95 8.17 0.05
C GLU A 150 19.18 7.12 -1.02
N ASP A 151 18.29 7.04 -2.02
CA ASP A 151 18.43 6.12 -3.16
C ASP A 151 17.74 6.72 -4.39
N PRO A 152 18.47 7.54 -5.19
CA PRO A 152 17.86 8.25 -6.31
C PRO A 152 17.33 7.38 -7.46
N ARG A 153 17.60 6.07 -7.43
CA ARG A 153 16.98 5.13 -8.37
C ARG A 153 15.47 5.04 -8.16
N LEU A 154 15.02 5.35 -6.95
CA LEU A 154 13.62 5.30 -6.54
C LEU A 154 12.98 6.67 -6.74
N LEU A 155 11.84 6.71 -7.43
CA LEU A 155 11.10 7.95 -7.68
C LEU A 155 9.77 7.91 -6.94
N HIS A 156 9.58 8.85 -6.04
CA HIS A 156 8.33 8.99 -5.31
C HIS A 156 7.35 9.84 -6.10
N GLN A 157 6.10 9.41 -6.16
CA GLN A 157 5.01 10.16 -6.80
C GLN A 157 3.72 9.94 -6.04
N ARG A 158 3.00 11.01 -5.79
CA ARG A 158 1.68 10.97 -5.15
C ARG A 158 0.61 11.25 -6.18
N PHE A 159 -0.48 10.49 -6.13
CA PHE A 159 -1.67 10.69 -6.93
C PHE A 159 -2.79 11.09 -6.00
N ASP A 160 -3.35 12.27 -6.19
CA ASP A 160 -4.47 12.76 -5.38
C ASP A 160 -5.79 12.50 -6.08
N ARG A 161 -6.82 12.17 -5.31
CA ARG A 161 -8.17 12.02 -5.85
C ARG A 161 -8.67 13.35 -6.38
N ARG A 162 -9.29 13.34 -7.55
CA ARG A 162 -9.91 14.54 -8.14
C ARG A 162 -11.25 14.85 -7.51
#